data_5cd406053276882daf97d9f5b610e9eb
#
_entry.id   5cd406053276882daf97d9f5b610e9eb
#
_cell.length_a   1.000
_cell.length_b   1.000
_cell.length_c   1.000
_cell.angle_alpha   90.00
_cell.angle_beta   90.00
_cell.angle_gamma   90.00
#
_symmetry.space_group_name_H-M   'P 1'
#
loop_
_entity.id
_entity.type
_entity.pdbx_description
1 polymer ?
#
loop_
_entity_poly.entity_id
_entity_poly.type
_entity_poly.pdbx_seq_one_letter_code
_entity_poly.pdbx_strand_id
1 'polypeptide(L)'
;MLCIAVFAIIPQKECTPERMEADFRANHQKIEMLIRITRSWLPDSTGFSVEYSKHGKLTDWGVSSKQEVNFQGVEIGSQKEQEKELRKIGLSLERLDSVRLALQKMDYRGLSINKGGAISDYTEIVYGKTGNKEFNYRIYDKPLADSLVYKLNRCYNLIVYNRYVVFSCVEDFDYDSLFPGKYAYLQKHTLSK
;
A
#
# COMPACT_ATOMS: atom_id res chain seq x y z
N MET A 1 23.19 18.89 37.43
CA MET A 1 23.52 17.99 36.31
C MET A 1 22.30 17.97 35.39
N LEU A 2 22.33 18.70 34.27
CA LEU A 2 21.19 18.85 33.35
C LEU A 2 21.31 17.72 32.31
N CYS A 3 20.44 16.70 32.39
CA CYS A 3 20.34 15.70 31.32
C CYS A 3 19.60 16.33 30.12
N ILE A 4 20.36 16.74 29.10
CA ILE A 4 19.79 17.11 27.80
C ILE A 4 19.42 15.80 27.12
N ALA A 5 18.12 15.47 27.10
CA ALA A 5 17.60 14.39 26.29
C ALA A 5 17.72 14.79 24.82
N VAL A 6 18.73 14.29 24.14
CA VAL A 6 18.85 14.40 22.67
C VAL A 6 17.77 13.48 22.08
N PHE A 7 16.62 14.04 21.76
CA PHE A 7 15.65 13.35 20.90
C PHE A 7 16.27 13.22 19.51
N ALA A 8 16.74 12.01 19.18
CA ALA A 8 17.09 11.69 17.81
C ALA A 8 15.87 11.89 16.94
N ILE A 9 15.84 12.96 16.15
CA ILE A 9 14.82 13.18 15.12
C ILE A 9 15.06 12.08 14.08
N ILE A 10 14.25 11.01 14.16
CA ILE A 10 14.28 9.97 13.15
C ILE A 10 13.72 10.60 11.88
N PRO A 11 14.50 10.71 10.79
CA PRO A 11 14.04 11.32 9.57
C PRO A 11 12.78 10.59 9.10
N GLN A 12 11.71 11.34 8.89
CA GLN A 12 10.51 10.79 8.26
C GLN A 12 10.82 10.45 6.80
N LYS A 13 10.28 9.34 6.32
CA LYS A 13 10.41 8.95 4.92
C LYS A 13 9.81 10.06 4.04
N GLU A 14 10.60 10.57 3.14
CA GLU A 14 10.16 11.62 2.23
C GLU A 14 9.19 11.03 1.19
N CYS A 15 7.99 11.56 1.15
CA CYS A 15 6.91 11.08 0.30
C CYS A 15 6.68 12.02 -0.90
N THR A 16 7.73 12.24 -1.71
CA THR A 16 7.62 12.94 -3.00
C THR A 16 7.52 11.95 -4.16
N PRO A 17 6.94 12.33 -5.30
CA PRO A 17 6.84 11.46 -6.47
C PRO A 17 8.19 10.90 -6.92
N GLU A 18 9.24 11.72 -6.92
CA GLU A 18 10.59 11.33 -7.33
C GLU A 18 11.19 10.29 -6.39
N ARG A 19 10.99 10.45 -5.09
CA ARG A 19 11.43 9.48 -4.10
C ARG A 19 10.66 8.18 -4.21
N MET A 20 9.35 8.25 -4.39
CA MET A 20 8.51 7.06 -4.62
C MET A 20 8.93 6.33 -5.90
N GLU A 21 9.20 7.04 -6.99
CA GLU A 21 9.69 6.45 -8.23
C GLU A 21 11.04 5.75 -8.04
N ALA A 22 12.01 6.42 -7.41
CA ALA A 22 13.34 5.86 -7.17
C ALA A 22 13.26 4.61 -6.27
N ASP A 23 12.45 4.65 -5.23
CA ASP A 23 12.23 3.53 -4.31
C ASP A 23 11.50 2.36 -5.02
N PHE A 24 10.46 2.65 -5.81
CA PHE A 24 9.75 1.63 -6.58
C PHE A 24 10.70 0.92 -7.55
N ARG A 25 11.53 1.66 -8.30
CA ARG A 25 12.54 1.09 -9.20
C ARG A 25 13.54 0.18 -8.46
N ALA A 26 13.97 0.58 -7.27
CA ALA A 26 14.91 -0.20 -6.47
C ALA A 26 14.29 -1.50 -5.88
N ASN A 27 12.99 -1.49 -5.63
CA ASN A 27 12.29 -2.58 -4.92
C ASN A 27 11.28 -3.36 -5.77
N HIS A 28 11.02 -3.00 -7.05
CA HIS A 28 9.92 -3.55 -7.85
C HIS A 28 9.93 -5.09 -7.90
N GLN A 29 11.08 -5.73 -8.06
CA GLN A 29 11.17 -7.20 -8.09
C GLN A 29 10.76 -7.83 -6.75
N LYS A 30 11.12 -7.20 -5.62
CA LYS A 30 10.74 -7.67 -4.29
C LYS A 30 9.24 -7.47 -4.06
N ILE A 31 8.70 -6.34 -4.54
CA ILE A 31 7.26 -6.03 -4.49
C ILE A 31 6.49 -7.08 -5.30
N GLU A 32 6.88 -7.34 -6.54
CA GLU A 32 6.24 -8.34 -7.40
C GLU A 32 6.29 -9.75 -6.79
N MET A 33 7.44 -10.12 -6.21
CA MET A 33 7.57 -11.39 -5.51
C MET A 33 6.62 -11.48 -4.31
N LEU A 34 6.56 -10.44 -3.48
CA LEU A 34 5.67 -10.37 -2.32
C LEU A 34 4.21 -10.51 -2.76
N ILE A 35 3.78 -9.74 -3.77
CA ILE A 35 2.42 -9.80 -4.33
C ILE A 35 2.11 -11.22 -4.82
N ARG A 36 2.97 -11.80 -5.64
CA ARG A 36 2.78 -13.14 -6.20
C ARG A 36 2.65 -14.21 -5.12
N ILE A 37 3.54 -14.19 -4.13
CA ILE A 37 3.52 -15.15 -3.02
C ILE A 37 2.24 -14.96 -2.20
N THR A 38 1.89 -13.74 -1.82
CA THR A 38 0.68 -13.50 -1.01
C THR A 38 -0.58 -13.92 -1.76
N ARG A 39 -0.68 -13.61 -3.05
CA ARG A 39 -1.81 -14.01 -3.89
C ARG A 39 -1.95 -15.53 -4.04
N SER A 40 -0.84 -16.26 -4.08
CA SER A 40 -0.87 -17.73 -4.18
C SER A 40 -1.45 -18.42 -2.95
N TRP A 41 -1.57 -17.69 -1.84
CA TRP A 41 -2.17 -18.21 -0.60
C TRP A 41 -3.66 -17.93 -0.49
N LEU A 42 -4.17 -16.98 -1.27
CA LEU A 42 -5.56 -16.51 -1.18
C LEU A 42 -6.44 -17.21 -2.20
N PRO A 43 -7.70 -17.53 -1.85
CA PRO A 43 -8.70 -17.93 -2.83
C PRO A 43 -8.92 -16.85 -3.90
N ASP A 44 -9.28 -17.24 -5.12
CA ASP A 44 -9.36 -16.35 -6.30
C ASP A 44 -10.26 -15.11 -6.12
N SER A 45 -11.29 -15.21 -5.29
CA SER A 45 -12.26 -14.13 -5.08
C SER A 45 -12.05 -13.37 -3.77
N THR A 46 -10.91 -13.60 -3.09
CA THR A 46 -10.65 -13.03 -1.77
C THR A 46 -9.73 -11.83 -1.86
N GLY A 47 -10.17 -10.69 -1.34
CA GLY A 47 -9.31 -9.56 -1.02
C GLY A 47 -8.73 -9.71 0.38
N PHE A 48 -7.57 -9.13 0.58
CA PHE A 48 -6.84 -9.21 1.84
C PHE A 48 -6.08 -7.92 2.08
N SER A 49 -6.10 -7.41 3.31
CA SER A 49 -5.30 -6.26 3.72
C SER A 49 -4.58 -6.52 5.04
N VAL A 50 -3.42 -5.95 5.18
CA VAL A 50 -2.64 -5.97 6.42
C VAL A 50 -1.81 -4.70 6.55
N GLU A 51 -1.80 -4.09 7.73
CA GLU A 51 -0.97 -2.94 8.04
C GLU A 51 -0.21 -3.16 9.34
N TYR A 52 1.02 -2.64 9.38
CA TYR A 52 1.92 -2.71 10.54
C TYR A 52 2.37 -1.31 10.96
N SER A 53 2.51 -1.10 12.24
CA SER A 53 3.18 0.08 12.79
C SER A 53 4.65 0.12 12.34
N LYS A 54 5.30 1.26 12.52
CA LYS A 54 6.75 1.44 12.27
C LYS A 54 7.61 0.39 13.00
N HIS A 55 7.12 -0.12 14.13
CA HIS A 55 7.82 -1.13 14.94
C HIS A 55 7.41 -2.57 14.60
N GLY A 56 6.65 -2.77 13.51
CA GLY A 56 6.22 -4.08 13.06
C GLY A 56 5.07 -4.72 13.87
N LYS A 57 4.41 -3.92 14.72
CA LYS A 57 3.17 -4.38 15.38
C LYS A 57 2.04 -4.33 14.36
N LEU A 58 1.24 -5.39 14.24
CA LEU A 58 0.03 -5.42 13.43
C LEU A 58 -0.95 -4.35 13.95
N THR A 59 -1.37 -3.45 13.08
CA THR A 59 -2.27 -2.34 13.41
C THR A 59 -3.64 -2.54 12.80
N ASP A 60 -3.69 -3.16 11.61
CA ASP A 60 -4.93 -3.46 10.93
C ASP A 60 -4.77 -4.71 10.05
N TRP A 61 -5.86 -5.46 9.88
CA TRP A 61 -5.98 -6.49 8.88
C TRP A 61 -7.43 -6.71 8.50
N GLY A 62 -7.68 -7.12 7.27
CA GLY A 62 -9.02 -7.34 6.77
C GLY A 62 -9.07 -8.40 5.70
N VAL A 63 -10.25 -8.98 5.53
CA VAL A 63 -10.56 -9.93 4.46
C VAL A 63 -11.86 -9.50 3.81
N SER A 64 -11.89 -9.49 2.50
CA SER A 64 -13.11 -9.27 1.73
C SER A 64 -13.35 -10.43 0.79
N SER A 65 -14.59 -10.87 0.66
CA SER A 65 -15.00 -11.83 -0.36
C SER A 65 -16.12 -11.22 -1.23
N LYS A 66 -16.30 -11.74 -2.45
CA LYS A 66 -17.41 -11.29 -3.32
C LYS A 66 -18.81 -11.53 -2.72
N GLN A 67 -18.92 -12.42 -1.75
CA GLN A 67 -20.19 -12.81 -1.13
C GLN A 67 -20.48 -12.05 0.15
N GLU A 68 -19.46 -11.56 0.85
CA GLU A 68 -19.62 -10.80 2.08
C GLU A 68 -18.53 -9.75 2.15
N VAL A 69 -18.92 -8.47 2.12
CA VAL A 69 -18.00 -7.37 2.44
C VAL A 69 -17.89 -7.31 3.97
N ASN A 70 -17.13 -8.23 4.53
CA ASN A 70 -16.79 -8.19 5.95
C ASN A 70 -15.53 -7.35 6.10
N PHE A 71 -15.68 -6.02 6.10
CA PHE A 71 -14.70 -5.15 6.70
C PHE A 71 -14.78 -5.36 8.22
N GLN A 72 -14.00 -6.28 8.70
CA GLN A 72 -13.64 -6.27 10.09
C GLN A 72 -12.28 -5.61 10.19
N GLY A 73 -12.29 -4.30 10.47
CA GLY A 73 -11.26 -3.73 11.31
C GLY A 73 -11.37 -4.47 12.64
N VAL A 74 -10.64 -5.54 12.78
CA VAL A 74 -10.66 -6.32 14.01
C VAL A 74 -9.91 -5.48 15.02
N GLU A 75 -10.62 -4.88 15.98
CA GLU A 75 -10.05 -4.75 17.30
C GLU A 75 -9.38 -6.09 17.58
N ILE A 76 -8.06 -6.06 17.72
CA ILE A 76 -7.20 -7.24 17.76
C ILE A 76 -7.72 -8.15 18.84
N GLY A 77 -8.63 -9.06 18.48
CA GLY A 77 -9.13 -10.12 19.32
C GLY A 77 -7.98 -11.01 19.79
N SER A 78 -8.25 -12.00 20.59
CA SER A 78 -7.21 -12.92 21.02
C SER A 78 -6.48 -13.53 19.81
N GLN A 79 -5.19 -13.83 19.94
CA GLN A 79 -4.40 -14.49 18.89
C GLN A 79 -5.12 -15.72 18.29
N LYS A 80 -5.86 -16.45 19.13
CA LYS A 80 -6.63 -17.64 18.75
C LYS A 80 -7.79 -17.31 17.79
N GLU A 81 -8.44 -16.16 17.96
CA GLU A 81 -9.51 -15.68 17.07
C GLU A 81 -8.91 -15.24 15.73
N GLN A 82 -7.80 -14.52 15.75
CA GLN A 82 -7.06 -14.15 14.52
C GLN A 82 -6.67 -15.39 13.73
N GLU A 83 -6.08 -16.40 14.35
CA GLU A 83 -5.72 -17.65 13.68
C GLU A 83 -6.93 -18.35 13.05
N LYS A 84 -8.07 -18.34 13.73
CA LYS A 84 -9.31 -18.95 13.24
C LYS A 84 -9.79 -18.27 11.94
N GLU A 85 -9.81 -16.93 11.93
CA GLU A 85 -10.26 -16.18 10.75
C GLU A 85 -9.25 -16.29 9.58
N LEU A 86 -7.95 -16.22 9.86
CA LEU A 86 -6.91 -16.42 8.86
C LEU A 86 -6.99 -17.79 8.18
N ARG A 87 -7.23 -18.85 8.95
CA ARG A 87 -7.36 -20.21 8.42
C ARG A 87 -8.51 -20.37 7.41
N LYS A 88 -9.61 -19.62 7.58
CA LYS A 88 -10.75 -19.64 6.63
C LYS A 88 -10.33 -19.22 5.21
N ILE A 89 -9.33 -18.37 5.09
CA ILE A 89 -8.83 -17.85 3.81
C ILE A 89 -7.46 -18.42 3.42
N GLY A 90 -7.04 -19.53 4.05
CA GLY A 90 -5.78 -20.18 3.73
C GLY A 90 -4.53 -19.47 4.27
N LEU A 91 -4.68 -18.49 5.17
CA LEU A 91 -3.56 -17.81 5.81
C LEU A 91 -3.25 -18.38 7.20
N SER A 92 -2.02 -18.12 7.67
CA SER A 92 -1.56 -18.41 9.02
C SER A 92 -0.81 -17.20 9.59
N LEU A 93 -0.61 -17.17 10.90
CA LEU A 93 0.22 -16.13 11.52
C LEU A 93 1.66 -16.13 11.00
N GLU A 94 2.21 -17.31 10.68
CA GLU A 94 3.54 -17.44 10.09
C GLU A 94 3.62 -16.80 8.68
N ARG A 95 2.57 -16.96 7.86
CA ARG A 95 2.47 -16.27 6.56
C ARG A 95 2.36 -14.76 6.73
N LEU A 96 1.57 -14.28 7.70
CA LEU A 96 1.50 -12.85 8.04
C LEU A 96 2.85 -12.32 8.50
N ASP A 97 3.59 -13.07 9.32
CA ASP A 97 4.93 -12.68 9.77
C ASP A 97 5.91 -12.59 8.60
N SER A 98 5.80 -13.50 7.63
CA SER A 98 6.59 -13.46 6.39
C SER A 98 6.29 -12.20 5.57
N VAL A 99 5.01 -11.78 5.46
CA VAL A 99 4.62 -10.52 4.82
C VAL A 99 5.20 -9.33 5.58
N ARG A 100 5.06 -9.32 6.91
CA ARG A 100 5.64 -8.28 7.77
C ARG A 100 7.14 -8.10 7.55
N LEU A 101 7.89 -9.19 7.59
CA LEU A 101 9.35 -9.17 7.39
C LEU A 101 9.73 -8.66 5.99
N ALA A 102 8.98 -9.05 4.95
CA ALA A 102 9.22 -8.58 3.59
C ALA A 102 8.94 -7.08 3.46
N LEU A 103 7.84 -6.58 4.02
CA LEU A 103 7.51 -5.16 4.04
C LEU A 103 8.55 -4.34 4.81
N GLN A 104 8.95 -4.80 6.00
CA GLN A 104 9.97 -4.12 6.81
C GLN A 104 11.33 -4.02 6.10
N LYS A 105 11.75 -5.05 5.36
CA LYS A 105 13.01 -5.01 4.57
C LYS A 105 12.99 -3.95 3.47
N MET A 106 11.81 -3.51 3.03
CA MET A 106 11.62 -2.46 2.03
C MET A 106 11.21 -1.12 2.67
N ASP A 107 11.12 -1.06 4.00
CA ASP A 107 10.60 0.08 4.75
C ASP A 107 9.17 0.47 4.34
N TYR A 108 8.31 -0.55 4.13
CA TYR A 108 6.88 -0.39 3.85
C TYR A 108 6.04 -0.82 5.04
N ARG A 109 4.77 -0.38 5.09
CA ARG A 109 3.90 -0.58 6.24
C ARG A 109 2.75 -1.54 6.01
N GLY A 110 2.30 -1.67 4.78
CA GLY A 110 1.10 -2.45 4.52
C GLY A 110 1.01 -3.00 3.11
N LEU A 111 0.14 -3.97 2.97
CA LEU A 111 -0.23 -4.62 1.71
C LEU A 111 -1.73 -4.82 1.70
N SER A 112 -2.39 -4.41 0.62
CA SER A 112 -3.80 -4.69 0.37
C SER A 112 -3.98 -5.29 -1.02
N ILE A 113 -4.58 -6.48 -1.11
CA ILE A 113 -4.95 -7.15 -2.36
C ILE A 113 -6.44 -6.93 -2.58
N ASN A 114 -6.77 -6.11 -3.58
CA ASN A 114 -8.13 -5.76 -3.93
C ASN A 114 -8.61 -6.58 -5.12
N LYS A 115 -9.70 -7.31 -4.94
CA LYS A 115 -10.34 -8.14 -5.96
C LYS A 115 -11.72 -7.58 -6.31
N GLY A 116 -12.02 -7.51 -7.61
CA GLY A 116 -13.33 -7.04 -8.08
C GLY A 116 -13.55 -5.54 -8.02
N GLY A 117 -12.48 -4.75 -8.03
CA GLY A 117 -12.57 -3.29 -8.11
C GLY A 117 -13.23 -2.82 -9.42
N ALA A 118 -13.84 -1.62 -9.39
CA ALA A 118 -14.57 -1.03 -10.53
C ALA A 118 -13.69 -0.85 -11.80
N ILE A 119 -12.38 -0.79 -11.64
CA ILE A 119 -11.43 -0.55 -12.74
C ILE A 119 -10.73 -1.85 -13.14
N SER A 120 -10.14 -2.53 -12.17
CA SER A 120 -9.35 -3.76 -12.30
C SER A 120 -8.95 -4.24 -10.92
N ASP A 121 -8.57 -5.51 -10.81
CA ASP A 121 -7.88 -5.99 -9.62
C ASP A 121 -6.54 -5.27 -9.48
N TYR A 122 -6.20 -4.87 -8.27
CA TYR A 122 -4.93 -4.23 -7.97
C TYR A 122 -4.43 -4.60 -6.58
N THR A 123 -3.14 -4.45 -6.38
CA THR A 123 -2.52 -4.52 -5.06
C THR A 123 -2.06 -3.13 -4.66
N GLU A 124 -2.35 -2.76 -3.42
CA GLU A 124 -1.87 -1.53 -2.81
C GLU A 124 -0.76 -1.85 -1.81
N ILE A 125 0.35 -1.12 -1.92
CA ILE A 125 1.48 -1.18 -0.97
C ILE A 125 1.55 0.16 -0.26
N VAL A 126 1.44 0.16 1.05
CA VAL A 126 1.60 1.37 1.87
C VAL A 126 3.08 1.74 1.92
N TYR A 127 3.45 2.74 1.12
CA TYR A 127 4.82 3.27 1.05
C TYR A 127 5.23 3.97 2.33
N GLY A 128 4.35 4.85 2.85
CA GLY A 128 4.64 5.61 4.07
C GLY A 128 3.55 6.60 4.41
N LYS A 129 3.72 7.25 5.57
CA LYS A 129 2.81 8.29 6.07
C LYS A 129 3.60 9.54 6.44
N THR A 130 3.05 10.71 6.14
CA THR A 130 3.58 12.01 6.55
C THR A 130 2.43 12.88 7.04
N GLY A 131 2.39 13.16 8.34
CA GLY A 131 1.23 13.77 8.98
C GLY A 131 0.02 12.86 8.87
N ASN A 132 -1.09 13.39 8.37
CA ASN A 132 -2.34 12.68 8.08
C ASN A 132 -2.41 12.12 6.65
N LYS A 133 -1.34 12.23 5.86
CA LYS A 133 -1.27 11.72 4.49
C LYS A 133 -0.61 10.36 4.43
N GLU A 134 -1.27 9.43 3.76
CA GLU A 134 -0.74 8.12 3.41
C GLU A 134 -0.40 8.06 1.92
N PHE A 135 0.74 7.49 1.60
CA PHE A 135 1.25 7.36 0.23
C PHE A 135 1.36 5.89 -0.13
N ASN A 136 0.83 5.53 -1.30
CA ASN A 136 0.70 4.15 -1.70
C ASN A 136 1.13 3.93 -3.15
N TYR A 137 1.62 2.72 -3.45
CA TYR A 137 1.70 2.18 -4.80
C TYR A 137 0.44 1.35 -5.07
N ARG A 138 -0.32 1.68 -6.12
CA ARG A 138 -1.39 0.83 -6.66
C ARG A 138 -0.85 0.12 -7.88
N ILE A 139 -0.74 -1.20 -7.80
CA ILE A 139 -0.15 -2.05 -8.83
C ILE A 139 -1.27 -2.89 -9.44
N TYR A 140 -1.60 -2.61 -10.69
CA TYR A 140 -2.70 -3.22 -11.42
C TYR A 140 -2.26 -4.51 -12.11
N ASP A 141 -3.13 -5.51 -12.14
CA ASP A 141 -2.87 -6.80 -12.78
C ASP A 141 -2.89 -6.72 -14.30
N LYS A 142 -3.60 -5.73 -14.84
CA LYS A 142 -3.72 -5.46 -16.27
C LYS A 142 -3.33 -4.02 -16.58
N PRO A 143 -2.79 -3.76 -17.79
CA PRO A 143 -2.43 -2.40 -18.15
C PRO A 143 -3.67 -1.50 -18.20
N LEU A 144 -3.54 -0.33 -17.64
CA LEU A 144 -4.58 0.71 -17.68
C LEU A 144 -4.81 1.19 -19.13
N ALA A 145 -6.07 1.31 -19.54
CA ALA A 145 -6.43 1.91 -20.81
C ALA A 145 -6.05 3.40 -20.84
N ASP A 146 -5.74 3.95 -22.02
CA ASP A 146 -5.31 5.36 -22.17
C ASP A 146 -6.34 6.35 -21.64
N SER A 147 -7.63 6.09 -21.86
CA SER A 147 -8.71 6.92 -21.32
C SER A 147 -8.72 6.95 -19.79
N LEU A 148 -8.33 5.85 -19.15
CA LEU A 148 -8.25 5.75 -17.70
C LEU A 148 -6.98 6.43 -17.16
N VAL A 149 -5.84 6.25 -17.83
CA VAL A 149 -4.59 6.98 -17.53
C VAL A 149 -4.85 8.49 -17.53
N TYR A 150 -5.55 8.99 -18.57
CA TYR A 150 -5.92 10.40 -18.65
C TYR A 150 -6.80 10.85 -17.47
N LYS A 151 -7.84 10.07 -17.12
CA LYS A 151 -8.73 10.36 -15.99
C LYS A 151 -7.99 10.37 -14.66
N LEU A 152 -7.16 9.36 -14.39
CA LEU A 152 -6.42 9.22 -13.13
C LEU A 152 -5.41 10.35 -12.95
N ASN A 153 -4.72 10.79 -14.01
CA ASN A 153 -3.79 11.92 -13.92
C ASN A 153 -4.49 13.27 -13.64
N ARG A 154 -5.80 13.36 -13.87
CA ARG A 154 -6.59 14.55 -13.48
C ARG A 154 -7.04 14.54 -12.02
N CYS A 155 -7.05 13.40 -11.35
CA CYS A 155 -7.33 13.32 -9.91
C CYS A 155 -6.17 13.96 -9.15
N TYR A 156 -6.44 14.85 -8.23
CA TYR A 156 -5.41 15.62 -7.48
C TYR A 156 -4.43 14.73 -6.71
N ASN A 157 -4.89 13.61 -6.24
CA ASN A 157 -4.19 12.68 -5.36
C ASN A 157 -3.53 11.48 -6.06
N LEU A 158 -3.58 11.40 -7.39
CA LEU A 158 -3.04 10.28 -8.15
C LEU A 158 -2.00 10.72 -9.17
N ILE A 159 -0.99 9.90 -9.38
CA ILE A 159 0.02 10.03 -10.44
C ILE A 159 0.17 8.69 -11.14
N VAL A 160 -0.13 8.61 -12.43
CA VAL A 160 0.14 7.41 -13.21
C VAL A 160 1.62 7.39 -13.57
N TYR A 161 2.37 6.50 -12.91
CA TYR A 161 3.79 6.29 -13.18
C TYR A 161 4.00 5.52 -14.50
N ASN A 162 3.24 4.45 -14.67
CA ASN A 162 3.16 3.67 -15.91
C ASN A 162 1.80 2.99 -16.02
N ARG A 163 1.56 2.20 -17.08
CA ARG A 163 0.25 1.55 -17.29
C ARG A 163 -0.13 0.51 -16.21
N TYR A 164 0.79 0.12 -15.36
CA TYR A 164 0.54 -0.86 -14.30
C TYR A 164 0.62 -0.25 -12.91
N VAL A 165 1.19 0.94 -12.75
CA VAL A 165 1.51 1.50 -11.45
C VAL A 165 1.03 2.93 -11.33
N VAL A 166 0.28 3.19 -10.28
CA VAL A 166 -0.21 4.52 -9.89
C VAL A 166 0.28 4.82 -8.48
N PHE A 167 0.88 5.98 -8.31
CA PHE A 167 1.16 6.53 -6.98
C PHE A 167 -0.08 7.24 -6.47
N SER A 168 -0.49 6.97 -5.24
CA SER A 168 -1.62 7.62 -4.60
C SER A 168 -1.22 8.29 -3.29
N CYS A 169 -1.88 9.41 -3.00
CA CYS A 169 -1.81 10.11 -1.73
C CYS A 169 -3.23 10.20 -1.18
N VAL A 170 -3.46 9.64 -0.01
CA VAL A 170 -4.77 9.65 0.67
C VAL A 170 -4.59 10.38 1.98
N GLU A 171 -5.48 11.31 2.27
CA GLU A 171 -5.56 11.98 3.56
C GLU A 171 -6.74 11.40 4.34
N ASP A 172 -6.62 11.26 5.65
CA ASP A 172 -7.69 10.75 6.50
C ASP A 172 -8.98 11.56 6.22
N PHE A 173 -10.00 10.89 5.67
CA PHE A 173 -11.33 11.44 5.34
C PHE A 173 -11.38 12.47 4.20
N ASP A 174 -10.27 12.80 3.50
CA ASP A 174 -10.26 13.72 2.37
C ASP A 174 -9.63 13.08 1.12
N TYR A 175 -10.48 12.69 0.17
CA TYR A 175 -10.05 12.09 -1.11
C TYR A 175 -9.59 13.15 -2.13
N ASP A 176 -9.76 14.44 -1.85
CA ASP A 176 -9.36 15.55 -2.72
C ASP A 176 -7.98 16.12 -2.35
N SER A 177 -7.25 15.47 -1.44
CA SER A 177 -5.93 15.92 -1.02
C SER A 177 -4.95 15.94 -2.20
N LEU A 178 -4.26 17.07 -2.37
CA LEU A 178 -3.25 17.21 -3.43
C LEU A 178 -2.02 16.34 -3.15
N PHE A 179 -1.60 15.56 -4.13
CA PHE A 179 -0.32 14.85 -4.07
C PHE A 179 0.82 15.87 -4.11
N PRO A 180 1.65 15.99 -3.06
CA PRO A 180 2.72 16.97 -3.00
C PRO A 180 3.70 16.81 -4.19
N GLY A 181 4.02 17.93 -4.87
CA GLY A 181 4.95 17.92 -6.00
C GLY A 181 4.42 17.36 -7.33
N LYS A 182 3.16 16.90 -7.38
CA LYS A 182 2.57 16.25 -8.57
C LYS A 182 2.78 17.04 -9.87
N TYR A 183 2.44 18.31 -9.88
CA TYR A 183 2.48 19.10 -11.11
C TYR A 183 3.90 19.28 -11.63
N ALA A 184 4.86 19.53 -10.76
CA ALA A 184 6.28 19.62 -11.12
C ALA A 184 6.79 18.28 -11.68
N TYR A 185 6.42 17.17 -11.05
CA TYR A 185 6.76 15.83 -11.49
C TYR A 185 6.19 15.53 -12.90
N LEU A 186 4.90 15.77 -13.13
CA LEU A 186 4.24 15.51 -14.41
C LEU A 186 4.83 16.39 -15.51
N GLN A 187 5.09 17.68 -15.26
CA GLN A 187 5.71 18.57 -16.22
C GLN A 187 7.08 18.06 -16.67
N LYS A 188 7.92 17.64 -15.74
CA LYS A 188 9.25 17.08 -16.03
C LYS A 188 9.18 15.81 -16.90
N HIS A 189 8.19 14.95 -16.67
CA HIS A 189 8.05 13.68 -17.38
C HIS A 189 7.27 13.79 -18.70
N THR A 190 6.47 14.85 -18.89
CA THR A 190 5.78 15.12 -20.16
C THR A 190 6.74 15.72 -21.20
N LEU A 191 7.74 16.48 -20.77
CA LEU A 191 8.76 17.06 -21.65
C LEU A 191 9.83 16.05 -22.11
N SER A 192 9.81 14.82 -21.60
CA SER A 192 10.78 13.75 -21.90
C SER A 192 10.24 12.71 -22.90
N LYS A 193 9.08 12.93 -23.52
CA LYS A 193 8.46 12.12 -24.56
C LYS A 193 8.37 12.91 -25.86
#